data_07aefb9c8e04f3aa425299a5e646cf08
#
_entry.id   07aefb9c8e04f3aa425299a5e646cf08
#
_cell.length_a   1.000
_cell.length_b   1.000
_cell.length_c   1.000
_cell.angle_alpha   90.00
_cell.angle_beta   90.00
_cell.angle_gamma   90.00
#
_symmetry.space_group_name_H-M   'P 1'
#
loop_
_entity.id
_entity.type
_entity.pdbx_description
1 polymer ?
#
loop_
_entity_poly.entity_id
_entity_poly.type
_entity_poly.pdbx_seq_one_letter_code
_entity_poly.pdbx_strand_id
1 'polypeptide(L)'
;PYPSGAGLHVGHPLGYIASDIYARYKRLQGFNVLNPMGYDAYGLPAEQYAIQTGQHPAITTVNNINRYREQLDKIGFSFDWDREVRTCEPGYYHWTQWAFQQMFNSVYCNGCQKAQPISKLIAYFEEKGTEGLDVACSEELSFTAEEWKAKSEKEQQEILMNYRIAYLGETMVNWCPQLGTVLANDEVVDGVSERGGYPVVQKKMRQWCLRVSAYAQRLLDGLETVDWTDSLKETQRNWIGRSEGTEVRFKVKDQDLEFTIFTTRADTMFGVTFMVLAPESELVPLLTTEAQKAEVEAYLD
;
A
#
# COMPACT_ATOMS: atom_id res chain seq x y z
N PRO A 1 2.04 -19.55 -6.55
CA PRO A 1 2.09 -18.80 -7.80
C PRO A 1 0.79 -18.07 -8.09
N TYR A 2 0.84 -17.06 -8.97
CA TYR A 2 -0.36 -16.43 -9.54
C TYR A 2 -0.85 -17.29 -10.71
N PRO A 3 -2.08 -17.81 -10.69
CA PRO A 3 -2.62 -18.64 -11.79
C PRO A 3 -3.12 -17.76 -12.96
N SER A 4 -2.27 -16.85 -13.43
CA SER A 4 -2.60 -15.83 -14.43
C SER A 4 -2.36 -16.26 -15.87
N GLY A 5 -1.71 -17.39 -16.10
CA GLY A 5 -1.38 -17.92 -17.42
C GLY A 5 -1.76 -19.38 -17.57
N ALA A 6 -1.81 -19.86 -18.82
CA ALA A 6 -2.21 -21.24 -19.18
C ALA A 6 -1.15 -22.30 -18.82
N GLY A 7 -0.11 -21.95 -18.07
CA GLY A 7 0.95 -22.84 -17.62
C GLY A 7 2.07 -22.11 -16.89
N LEU A 8 2.94 -22.87 -16.24
CA LEU A 8 4.12 -22.37 -15.54
C LEU A 8 5.12 -21.79 -16.54
N HIS A 9 5.79 -20.73 -16.16
CA HIS A 9 7.04 -20.28 -16.78
C HIS A 9 8.24 -20.74 -15.93
N VAL A 10 9.46 -20.68 -16.47
CA VAL A 10 10.67 -21.18 -15.82
C VAL A 10 10.99 -20.50 -14.48
N GLY A 11 10.52 -19.29 -14.25
CA GLY A 11 10.69 -18.58 -12.98
C GLY A 11 9.92 -19.20 -11.82
N HIS A 12 8.80 -19.90 -12.06
CA HIS A 12 8.06 -20.56 -10.99
C HIS A 12 8.84 -21.68 -10.30
N PRO A 13 9.37 -22.70 -11.05
CA PRO A 13 10.17 -23.75 -10.45
C PRO A 13 11.43 -23.22 -9.76
N LEU A 14 12.04 -22.16 -10.28
CA LEU A 14 13.25 -21.58 -9.71
C LEU A 14 13.10 -21.25 -8.22
N GLY A 15 11.97 -20.67 -7.83
CA GLY A 15 11.68 -20.36 -6.43
C GLY A 15 11.37 -21.61 -5.57
N TYR A 16 10.91 -22.71 -6.18
CA TYR A 16 10.45 -23.89 -5.44
C TYR A 16 11.49 -24.97 -5.27
N ILE A 17 12.50 -25.03 -6.17
CA ILE A 17 13.52 -26.10 -6.17
C ILE A 17 14.27 -26.14 -4.83
N ALA A 18 14.76 -25.00 -4.35
CA ALA A 18 15.53 -24.94 -3.11
C ALA A 18 14.70 -25.38 -1.89
N SER A 19 13.47 -24.91 -1.79
CA SER A 19 12.56 -25.30 -0.69
C SER A 19 12.16 -26.76 -0.75
N ASP A 20 11.96 -27.33 -1.94
CA ASP A 20 11.62 -28.75 -2.10
C ASP A 20 12.80 -29.65 -1.75
N ILE A 21 14.04 -29.31 -2.19
CA ILE A 21 15.26 -30.02 -1.80
C ILE A 21 15.41 -30.01 -0.28
N TYR A 22 15.22 -28.86 0.36
CA TYR A 22 15.33 -28.75 1.82
C TYR A 22 14.22 -29.54 2.54
N ALA A 23 13.00 -29.50 2.04
CA ALA A 23 11.88 -30.27 2.57
C ALA A 23 12.16 -31.78 2.52
N ARG A 24 12.68 -32.27 1.38
CA ARG A 24 13.10 -33.68 1.22
C ARG A 24 14.22 -34.05 2.18
N TYR A 25 15.25 -33.22 2.27
CA TYR A 25 16.37 -33.43 3.19
C TYR A 25 15.89 -33.55 4.64
N LYS A 26 15.04 -32.64 5.09
CA LYS A 26 14.48 -32.71 6.46
C LYS A 26 13.59 -33.92 6.68
N ARG A 27 12.80 -34.31 5.70
CA ARG A 27 11.98 -35.51 5.77
C ARG A 27 12.85 -36.80 5.90
N LEU A 28 13.97 -36.88 5.17
CA LEU A 28 14.93 -37.96 5.28
C LEU A 28 15.61 -38.02 6.65
N GLN A 29 15.70 -36.88 7.35
CA GLN A 29 16.21 -36.81 8.72
C GLN A 29 15.14 -37.17 9.79
N GLY A 30 13.92 -37.54 9.40
CA GLY A 30 12.85 -37.92 10.31
C GLY A 30 12.01 -36.73 10.84
N PHE A 31 12.18 -35.52 10.30
CA PHE A 31 11.33 -34.40 10.67
C PHE A 31 9.93 -34.54 10.06
N ASN A 32 8.92 -34.04 10.80
CA ASN A 32 7.59 -33.84 10.25
C ASN A 32 7.61 -32.55 9.43
N VAL A 33 7.48 -32.67 8.10
CA VAL A 33 7.67 -31.56 7.15
C VAL A 33 6.34 -31.18 6.55
N LEU A 34 5.94 -29.92 6.73
CA LEU A 34 4.82 -29.27 6.03
C LEU A 34 5.35 -28.50 4.83
N ASN A 35 5.06 -28.96 3.61
CA ASN A 35 5.45 -28.33 2.35
C ASN A 35 4.23 -28.19 1.42
N PRO A 36 3.27 -27.29 1.73
CA PRO A 36 2.06 -27.12 0.94
C PRO A 36 2.31 -26.24 -0.28
N MET A 37 1.35 -26.24 -1.22
CA MET A 37 1.27 -25.30 -2.31
C MET A 37 0.10 -24.33 -2.10
N GLY A 38 0.30 -23.07 -2.46
CA GLY A 38 -0.75 -22.06 -2.46
C GLY A 38 -0.80 -21.28 -3.76
N TYR A 39 -2.01 -20.88 -4.15
CA TYR A 39 -2.26 -20.05 -5.32
C TYR A 39 -2.80 -18.70 -4.88
N ASP A 40 -2.10 -17.63 -5.26
CA ASP A 40 -2.58 -16.26 -5.12
C ASP A 40 -3.50 -15.98 -6.31
N ALA A 41 -4.79 -16.22 -6.09
CA ALA A 41 -5.76 -16.42 -7.16
C ALA A 41 -6.65 -15.18 -7.40
N TYR A 42 -6.11 -13.99 -7.18
CA TYR A 42 -6.69 -12.70 -7.56
C TYR A 42 -5.75 -11.99 -8.53
N GLY A 43 -6.26 -11.03 -9.27
CA GLY A 43 -5.42 -10.10 -9.99
C GLY A 43 -5.90 -9.72 -11.37
N LEU A 44 -5.34 -8.63 -11.86
CA LEU A 44 -5.62 -7.98 -13.12
C LEU A 44 -5.56 -8.91 -14.35
N PRO A 45 -4.61 -9.87 -14.47
CA PRO A 45 -4.58 -10.76 -15.64
C PRO A 45 -5.84 -11.57 -15.86
N ALA A 46 -6.42 -12.13 -14.80
CA ALA A 46 -7.66 -12.91 -14.89
C ALA A 46 -8.87 -12.02 -15.19
N GLU A 47 -8.90 -10.82 -14.62
CA GLU A 47 -9.96 -9.82 -14.87
C GLU A 47 -9.92 -9.32 -16.32
N GLN A 48 -8.75 -8.97 -16.84
CA GLN A 48 -8.58 -8.52 -18.22
C GLN A 48 -8.94 -9.64 -19.23
N TYR A 49 -8.56 -10.87 -18.93
CA TYR A 49 -8.97 -12.01 -19.76
C TYR A 49 -10.50 -12.20 -19.77
N ALA A 50 -11.15 -11.99 -18.63
CA ALA A 50 -12.59 -12.04 -18.51
C ALA A 50 -13.28 -10.95 -19.36
N ILE A 51 -12.76 -9.73 -19.34
CA ILE A 51 -13.26 -8.61 -20.17
C ILE A 51 -13.12 -8.93 -21.66
N GLN A 52 -11.98 -9.47 -22.08
CA GLN A 52 -11.70 -9.78 -23.48
C GLN A 52 -12.52 -10.95 -24.02
N THR A 53 -12.78 -11.96 -23.21
CA THR A 53 -13.38 -13.22 -23.64
C THR A 53 -14.83 -13.42 -23.22
N GLY A 54 -15.33 -12.61 -22.29
CA GLY A 54 -16.62 -12.80 -21.63
C GLY A 54 -16.66 -14.00 -20.67
N GLN A 55 -15.52 -14.66 -20.40
CA GLN A 55 -15.45 -15.81 -19.50
C GLN A 55 -15.25 -15.35 -18.06
N HIS A 56 -16.06 -15.88 -17.13
CA HIS A 56 -15.93 -15.54 -15.71
C HIS A 56 -14.52 -15.89 -15.14
N PRO A 57 -13.85 -15.00 -14.40
CA PRO A 57 -12.48 -15.20 -13.90
C PRO A 57 -12.28 -16.51 -13.13
N ALA A 58 -13.28 -16.94 -12.36
CA ALA A 58 -13.20 -18.18 -11.60
C ALA A 58 -12.95 -19.42 -12.47
N ILE A 59 -13.53 -19.48 -13.67
CA ILE A 59 -13.36 -20.61 -14.60
C ILE A 59 -11.91 -20.65 -15.08
N THR A 60 -11.40 -19.55 -15.55
CA THR A 60 -10.01 -19.44 -16.02
C THR A 60 -9.03 -19.75 -14.89
N THR A 61 -9.25 -19.21 -13.71
CA THR A 61 -8.40 -19.44 -12.52
C THR A 61 -8.33 -20.92 -12.16
N VAL A 62 -9.46 -21.61 -12.09
CA VAL A 62 -9.49 -23.05 -11.77
C VAL A 62 -8.77 -23.88 -12.84
N ASN A 63 -8.98 -23.56 -14.13
CA ASN A 63 -8.30 -24.26 -15.22
C ASN A 63 -6.77 -24.07 -15.15
N ASN A 64 -6.32 -22.86 -14.88
CA ASN A 64 -4.91 -22.55 -14.73
C ASN A 64 -4.29 -23.25 -13.51
N ILE A 65 -4.98 -23.26 -12.36
CA ILE A 65 -4.54 -23.99 -11.15
C ILE A 65 -4.36 -25.47 -11.46
N ASN A 66 -5.34 -26.10 -12.09
CA ASN A 66 -5.25 -27.51 -12.46
C ASN A 66 -4.07 -27.80 -13.39
N ARG A 67 -3.81 -26.89 -14.34
CA ARG A 67 -2.66 -26.98 -15.24
C ARG A 67 -1.34 -26.83 -14.51
N TYR A 68 -1.24 -25.87 -13.60
CA TYR A 68 -0.05 -25.66 -12.79
C TYR A 68 0.26 -26.86 -11.92
N ARG A 69 -0.76 -27.43 -11.24
CA ARG A 69 -0.62 -28.64 -10.44
C ARG A 69 -0.09 -29.82 -11.27
N GLU A 70 -0.69 -30.07 -12.44
CA GLU A 70 -0.21 -31.12 -13.35
C GLU A 70 1.25 -30.93 -13.72
N GLN A 71 1.68 -29.69 -14.00
CA GLN A 71 3.07 -29.41 -14.38
C GLN A 71 4.04 -29.57 -13.19
N LEU A 72 3.66 -29.10 -12.00
CA LEU A 72 4.46 -29.27 -10.78
C LEU A 72 4.61 -30.74 -10.41
N ASP A 73 3.56 -31.56 -10.57
CA ASP A 73 3.64 -33.00 -10.37
C ASP A 73 4.59 -33.67 -11.38
N LYS A 74 4.56 -33.27 -12.66
CA LYS A 74 5.48 -33.78 -13.68
C LYS A 74 6.96 -33.42 -13.43
N ILE A 75 7.22 -32.27 -12.81
CA ILE A 75 8.56 -31.87 -12.36
C ILE A 75 8.99 -32.71 -11.15
N GLY A 76 8.02 -33.25 -10.41
CA GLY A 76 8.25 -34.15 -9.27
C GLY A 76 8.43 -33.46 -7.92
N PHE A 77 7.88 -32.27 -7.73
CA PHE A 77 7.87 -31.60 -6.43
C PHE A 77 7.11 -32.39 -5.36
N SER A 78 7.57 -32.36 -4.12
CA SER A 78 7.01 -33.09 -2.98
C SER A 78 6.01 -32.25 -2.18
N PHE A 79 5.10 -31.55 -2.86
CA PHE A 79 4.08 -30.75 -2.20
C PHE A 79 3.00 -31.62 -1.53
N ASP A 80 2.51 -31.11 -0.40
CA ASP A 80 1.34 -31.67 0.30
C ASP A 80 0.06 -31.06 -0.31
N TRP A 81 -0.47 -31.72 -1.33
CA TRP A 81 -1.67 -31.26 -2.04
C TRP A 81 -2.94 -31.33 -1.20
N ASP A 82 -2.98 -32.10 -0.13
CA ASP A 82 -4.13 -32.13 0.78
C ASP A 82 -4.26 -30.85 1.60
N ARG A 83 -3.18 -30.07 1.65
CA ARG A 83 -3.11 -28.74 2.27
C ARG A 83 -2.94 -27.61 1.28
N GLU A 84 -3.35 -27.84 0.04
CA GLU A 84 -3.41 -26.78 -0.98
C GLU A 84 -4.34 -25.65 -0.52
N VAL A 85 -3.91 -24.41 -0.72
CA VAL A 85 -4.71 -23.21 -0.45
C VAL A 85 -4.91 -22.37 -1.71
N ARG A 86 -6.08 -21.74 -1.80
CA ARG A 86 -6.45 -20.82 -2.88
C ARG A 86 -7.03 -19.56 -2.27
N THR A 87 -6.39 -18.43 -2.48
CA THR A 87 -6.77 -17.18 -1.82
C THR A 87 -8.16 -16.68 -2.21
N CYS A 88 -8.68 -17.11 -3.36
CA CYS A 88 -10.03 -16.77 -3.85
C CYS A 88 -11.16 -17.61 -3.23
N GLU A 89 -10.86 -18.62 -2.43
CA GLU A 89 -11.88 -19.45 -1.80
C GLU A 89 -12.42 -18.81 -0.52
N PRO A 90 -13.75 -18.87 -0.27
CA PRO A 90 -14.35 -18.31 0.94
C PRO A 90 -13.73 -18.82 2.23
N GLY A 91 -13.34 -20.10 2.29
CA GLY A 91 -12.66 -20.72 3.42
C GLY A 91 -11.30 -20.08 3.73
N TYR A 92 -10.67 -19.45 2.75
CA TYR A 92 -9.43 -18.71 2.92
C TYR A 92 -9.68 -17.22 3.18
N TYR A 93 -10.37 -16.52 2.29
CA TYR A 93 -10.44 -15.05 2.34
C TYR A 93 -11.24 -14.50 3.53
N HIS A 94 -12.09 -15.29 4.18
CA HIS A 94 -12.76 -14.82 5.40
C HIS A 94 -11.74 -14.45 6.51
N TRP A 95 -10.57 -15.09 6.53
CA TRP A 95 -9.49 -14.71 7.44
C TRP A 95 -8.84 -13.39 7.07
N THR A 96 -8.74 -13.09 5.78
CA THR A 96 -8.31 -11.77 5.29
C THR A 96 -9.31 -10.69 5.71
N GLN A 97 -10.61 -10.97 5.59
CA GLN A 97 -11.66 -10.07 6.05
C GLN A 97 -11.64 -9.88 7.56
N TRP A 98 -11.41 -10.95 8.32
CA TRP A 98 -11.24 -10.86 9.77
C TRP A 98 -10.04 -9.99 10.15
N ALA A 99 -8.89 -10.18 9.51
CA ALA A 99 -7.70 -9.36 9.74
C ALA A 99 -7.95 -7.89 9.42
N PHE A 100 -8.66 -7.60 8.32
CA PHE A 100 -9.11 -6.24 8.00
C PHE A 100 -9.98 -5.64 9.10
N GLN A 101 -10.95 -6.39 9.63
CA GLN A 101 -11.79 -5.94 10.73
C GLN A 101 -10.98 -5.64 11.99
N GLN A 102 -9.93 -6.44 12.29
CA GLN A 102 -9.05 -6.14 13.42
C GLN A 102 -8.29 -4.82 13.20
N MET A 103 -7.77 -4.58 11.99
CA MET A 103 -7.11 -3.31 11.65
C MET A 103 -8.09 -2.13 11.68
N PHE A 104 -9.30 -2.31 11.18
CA PHE A 104 -10.35 -1.28 11.23
C PHE A 104 -10.75 -0.91 12.66
N ASN A 105 -10.79 -1.87 13.58
CA ASN A 105 -11.10 -1.68 14.98
C ASN A 105 -9.89 -1.36 15.86
N SER A 106 -8.78 -0.94 15.24
CA SER A 106 -7.53 -0.63 15.93
C SER A 106 -6.97 0.73 15.51
N VAL A 107 -6.21 1.31 16.43
CA VAL A 107 -5.40 2.52 16.25
C VAL A 107 -3.95 2.21 16.60
N TYR A 108 -2.99 2.96 16.07
CA TYR A 108 -1.58 2.76 16.40
C TYR A 108 -1.14 3.78 17.46
N CYS A 109 -0.75 3.29 18.63
CA CYS A 109 -0.18 4.10 19.70
C CYS A 109 1.32 4.27 19.46
N ASN A 110 1.78 5.51 19.25
CA ASN A 110 3.19 5.80 18.96
C ASN A 110 4.08 5.50 20.19
N GLY A 111 3.74 5.98 21.38
CA GLY A 111 4.50 5.69 22.58
C GLY A 111 4.54 4.21 22.98
N CYS A 112 3.46 3.47 22.69
CA CYS A 112 3.40 2.02 22.92
C CYS A 112 4.04 1.21 21.79
N GLN A 113 4.26 1.79 20.61
CA GLN A 113 4.73 1.19 19.37
C GLN A 113 3.93 -0.07 18.94
N LYS A 114 2.61 -0.04 19.12
CA LYS A 114 1.72 -1.16 18.76
C LYS A 114 0.27 -0.73 18.55
N ALA A 115 -0.48 -1.59 17.86
CA ALA A 115 -1.92 -1.46 17.75
C ALA A 115 -2.62 -1.56 19.11
N GLN A 116 -3.65 -0.76 19.31
CA GLN A 116 -4.56 -0.77 20.45
C GLN A 116 -6.00 -0.79 19.95
N PRO A 117 -6.95 -1.40 20.69
CA PRO A 117 -8.35 -1.34 20.34
C PRO A 117 -8.86 0.09 20.26
N ILE A 118 -9.70 0.39 19.26
CA ILE A 118 -10.28 1.72 19.05
C ILE A 118 -11.14 2.19 20.25
N SER A 119 -11.70 1.25 21.01
CA SER A 119 -12.44 1.55 22.23
C SER A 119 -11.62 2.31 23.27
N LYS A 120 -10.30 2.09 23.32
CA LYS A 120 -9.41 2.87 24.19
C LYS A 120 -9.28 4.32 23.74
N LEU A 121 -9.25 4.55 22.43
CA LEU A 121 -9.24 5.91 21.89
C LEU A 121 -10.57 6.63 22.16
N ILE A 122 -11.68 5.94 21.99
CA ILE A 122 -13.01 6.49 22.31
C ILE A 122 -13.07 6.92 23.78
N ALA A 123 -12.68 6.04 24.70
CA ALA A 123 -12.63 6.37 26.11
C ALA A 123 -11.70 7.56 26.43
N TYR A 124 -10.58 7.65 25.72
CA TYR A 124 -9.66 8.79 25.84
C TYR A 124 -10.32 10.10 25.39
N PHE A 125 -11.02 10.09 24.26
CA PHE A 125 -11.76 11.25 23.74
C PHE A 125 -12.89 11.69 24.69
N GLU A 126 -13.57 10.75 25.33
CA GLU A 126 -14.60 11.02 26.33
C GLU A 126 -14.06 11.70 27.60
N GLU A 127 -12.79 11.44 27.95
CA GLU A 127 -12.15 11.99 29.15
C GLU A 127 -11.39 13.30 28.87
N LYS A 128 -10.64 13.37 27.77
CA LYS A 128 -9.63 14.42 27.50
C LYS A 128 -9.71 15.07 26.13
N GLY A 129 -10.60 14.60 25.26
CA GLY A 129 -10.56 15.03 23.87
C GLY A 129 -9.25 14.60 23.21
N THR A 130 -8.57 15.52 22.54
CA THR A 130 -7.28 15.27 21.87
C THR A 130 -6.08 15.77 22.69
N GLU A 131 -6.25 16.27 23.90
CA GLU A 131 -5.16 16.79 24.71
C GLU A 131 -4.13 15.70 25.07
N GLY A 132 -2.88 15.87 24.64
CA GLY A 132 -1.80 14.91 24.89
C GLY A 132 -1.93 13.57 24.18
N LEU A 133 -2.74 13.50 23.13
CA LEU A 133 -2.93 12.29 22.32
C LEU A 133 -1.64 11.95 21.56
N ASP A 134 -1.18 10.70 21.69
CA ASP A 134 -0.02 10.16 20.96
C ASP A 134 -0.40 8.90 20.17
N VAL A 135 -1.18 9.13 19.11
CA VAL A 135 -1.71 8.09 18.22
C VAL A 135 -1.49 8.52 16.77
N ALA A 136 -1.08 7.59 15.93
CA ALA A 136 -0.91 7.86 14.50
C ALA A 136 -2.25 8.27 13.86
N CYS A 137 -2.23 9.35 13.10
CA CYS A 137 -3.40 9.92 12.44
C CYS A 137 -3.07 10.37 11.01
N SER A 138 -4.09 10.68 10.23
CA SER A 138 -3.91 11.29 8.90
C SER A 138 -3.77 12.82 8.99
N GLU A 139 -4.52 13.42 9.94
CA GLU A 139 -4.54 14.86 10.20
C GLU A 139 -4.55 15.10 11.71
N GLU A 140 -3.86 16.13 12.16
CA GLU A 140 -3.92 16.55 13.56
C GLU A 140 -5.24 17.28 13.80
N LEU A 141 -6.07 16.71 14.66
CA LEU A 141 -7.34 17.30 15.10
C LEU A 141 -7.21 17.83 16.50
N SER A 142 -7.97 18.90 16.81
CA SER A 142 -8.04 19.49 18.14
C SER A 142 -9.50 19.66 18.56
N PHE A 143 -9.89 18.99 19.64
CA PHE A 143 -11.22 19.12 20.25
C PHE A 143 -11.18 18.69 21.73
N THR A 144 -12.09 19.24 22.53
CA THR A 144 -12.28 18.88 23.94
C THR A 144 -13.16 17.65 24.10
N ALA A 145 -13.22 17.11 25.34
CA ALA A 145 -14.13 16.01 25.67
C ALA A 145 -15.60 16.40 25.52
N GLU A 146 -15.95 17.66 25.82
CA GLU A 146 -17.30 18.19 25.67
C GLU A 146 -17.70 18.27 24.19
N GLU A 147 -16.79 18.77 23.34
CA GLU A 147 -17.01 18.83 21.90
C GLU A 147 -17.14 17.44 21.28
N TRP A 148 -16.35 16.46 21.74
CA TRP A 148 -16.50 15.06 21.33
C TRP A 148 -17.88 14.51 21.66
N LYS A 149 -18.36 14.70 22.90
CA LYS A 149 -19.65 14.21 23.37
C LYS A 149 -20.85 14.89 22.69
N ALA A 150 -20.66 16.14 22.24
CA ALA A 150 -21.69 16.88 21.52
C ALA A 150 -21.88 16.45 20.06
N LYS A 151 -20.93 15.70 19.50
CA LYS A 151 -20.99 15.22 18.12
C LYS A 151 -21.97 14.07 17.97
N SER A 152 -22.62 14.01 16.81
CA SER A 152 -23.44 12.88 16.41
C SER A 152 -22.56 11.63 16.22
N GLU A 153 -23.17 10.45 16.31
CA GLU A 153 -22.47 9.18 16.06
C GLU A 153 -21.74 9.17 14.70
N LYS A 154 -22.36 9.73 13.67
CA LYS A 154 -21.76 9.82 12.33
C LYS A 154 -20.48 10.67 12.35
N GLU A 155 -20.52 11.86 12.95
CA GLU A 155 -19.33 12.73 13.07
C GLU A 155 -18.23 12.08 13.91
N GLN A 156 -18.58 11.36 14.97
CA GLN A 156 -17.61 10.60 15.76
C GLN A 156 -16.94 9.50 14.91
N GLN A 157 -17.71 8.77 14.09
CA GLN A 157 -17.13 7.75 13.20
C GLN A 157 -16.25 8.35 12.12
N GLU A 158 -16.57 9.52 11.58
CA GLU A 158 -15.73 10.26 10.64
C GLU A 158 -14.40 10.68 11.29
N ILE A 159 -14.43 11.18 12.51
CA ILE A 159 -13.22 11.50 13.29
C ILE A 159 -12.39 10.23 13.57
N LEU A 160 -13.04 9.15 14.01
CA LEU A 160 -12.34 7.89 14.29
C LEU A 160 -11.65 7.33 13.05
N MET A 161 -12.20 7.57 11.83
CA MET A 161 -11.57 7.16 10.58
C MET A 161 -10.17 7.78 10.40
N ASN A 162 -9.95 8.97 10.92
CA ASN A 162 -8.66 9.66 10.93
C ASN A 162 -7.55 8.91 11.70
N TYR A 163 -7.90 8.01 12.61
CA TYR A 163 -6.98 7.31 13.51
C TYR A 163 -6.90 5.80 13.26
N ARG A 164 -7.87 5.21 12.56
CA ARG A 164 -7.90 3.77 12.30
C ARG A 164 -6.67 3.30 11.52
N ILE A 165 -6.23 2.06 11.77
CA ILE A 165 -5.17 1.42 10.98
C ILE A 165 -5.65 1.11 9.56
N ALA A 166 -6.88 0.58 9.40
CA ALA A 166 -7.54 0.50 8.11
C ALA A 166 -8.58 1.62 8.02
N TYR A 167 -8.46 2.49 7.01
CA TYR A 167 -9.29 3.68 6.86
C TYR A 167 -9.63 3.99 5.41
N LEU A 168 -10.72 4.72 5.19
CA LEU A 168 -11.04 5.29 3.88
C LEU A 168 -10.33 6.64 3.75
N GLY A 169 -9.46 6.74 2.76
CA GLY A 169 -8.75 7.97 2.42
C GLY A 169 -8.95 8.35 0.96
N GLU A 170 -8.73 9.62 0.65
CA GLU A 170 -8.60 10.08 -0.73
C GLU A 170 -7.13 10.15 -1.09
N THR A 171 -6.72 9.36 -2.08
CA THR A 171 -5.33 9.27 -2.51
C THR A 171 -5.21 9.48 -4.02
N MET A 172 -4.07 10.01 -4.44
CA MET A 172 -3.70 10.03 -5.86
C MET A 172 -3.34 8.60 -6.29
N VAL A 173 -3.96 8.13 -7.35
CA VAL A 173 -3.77 6.78 -7.88
C VAL A 173 -3.46 6.83 -9.38
N ASN A 174 -2.74 5.82 -9.87
CA ASN A 174 -2.48 5.63 -11.29
C ASN A 174 -3.72 4.98 -11.93
N TRP A 175 -4.60 5.77 -12.50
CA TRP A 175 -5.80 5.29 -13.16
C TRP A 175 -5.54 5.01 -14.65
N CYS A 176 -5.84 3.81 -15.10
CA CYS A 176 -5.81 3.47 -16.52
C CYS A 176 -7.24 3.31 -17.05
N PRO A 177 -7.78 4.26 -17.83
CA PRO A 177 -9.15 4.20 -18.34
C PRO A 177 -9.43 2.97 -19.23
N GLN A 178 -8.44 2.56 -20.05
CA GLN A 178 -8.57 1.44 -20.98
C GLN A 178 -8.62 0.09 -20.26
N LEU A 179 -7.88 -0.05 -19.17
CA LEU A 179 -7.93 -1.25 -18.32
C LEU A 179 -9.06 -1.19 -17.30
N GLY A 180 -9.62 0.01 -17.05
CA GLY A 180 -10.71 0.22 -16.09
C GLY A 180 -10.29 -0.03 -14.63
N THR A 181 -9.02 0.19 -14.29
CA THR A 181 -8.48 -0.14 -12.97
C THR A 181 -7.36 0.81 -12.53
N VAL A 182 -7.06 0.76 -11.23
CA VAL A 182 -5.90 1.40 -10.62
C VAL A 182 -4.69 0.48 -10.76
N LEU A 183 -3.55 1.06 -11.11
CA LEU A 183 -2.27 0.36 -11.27
C LEU A 183 -1.31 0.72 -10.13
N ALA A 184 -0.51 -0.26 -9.70
CA ALA A 184 0.63 -0.01 -8.83
C ALA A 184 1.71 0.80 -9.57
N ASN A 185 2.62 1.43 -8.82
CA ASN A 185 3.69 2.21 -9.44
C ASN A 185 4.57 1.37 -10.38
N ASP A 186 4.81 0.10 -10.00
CA ASP A 186 5.62 -0.84 -10.78
C ASP A 186 4.96 -1.28 -12.11
N GLU A 187 3.64 -1.07 -12.23
CA GLU A 187 2.86 -1.41 -13.43
C GLU A 187 2.75 -0.22 -14.41
N VAL A 188 3.42 0.90 -14.09
CA VAL A 188 3.46 2.11 -14.93
C VAL A 188 4.90 2.40 -15.34
N VAL A 189 5.15 2.40 -16.64
CA VAL A 189 6.45 2.69 -17.24
C VAL A 189 6.28 3.81 -18.25
N ASP A 190 7.02 4.90 -18.09
CA ASP A 190 6.98 6.07 -18.98
C ASP A 190 5.56 6.64 -19.21
N GLY A 191 4.73 6.65 -18.16
CA GLY A 191 3.36 7.18 -18.20
C GLY A 191 2.33 6.26 -18.84
N VAL A 192 2.71 5.04 -19.21
CA VAL A 192 1.80 4.03 -19.78
C VAL A 192 1.78 2.76 -18.94
N SER A 193 0.69 1.99 -19.04
CA SER A 193 0.58 0.69 -18.37
C SER A 193 1.56 -0.31 -18.98
N GLU A 194 2.29 -1.05 -18.15
CA GLU A 194 3.16 -2.16 -18.60
C GLU A 194 2.36 -3.14 -19.46
N ARG A 195 1.12 -3.40 -19.06
CA ARG A 195 0.19 -4.26 -19.79
C ARG A 195 -0.60 -3.44 -20.80
N GLY A 196 -0.31 -3.63 -22.07
CA GLY A 196 -1.05 -3.05 -23.18
C GLY A 196 -0.59 -1.66 -23.64
N GLY A 197 0.34 -1.00 -22.91
CA GLY A 197 0.90 0.30 -23.29
C GLY A 197 -0.13 1.43 -23.32
N TYR A 198 -1.13 1.38 -22.45
CA TYR A 198 -2.21 2.38 -22.41
C TYR A 198 -1.85 3.59 -21.54
N PRO A 199 -2.24 4.82 -21.92
CA PRO A 199 -2.02 6.00 -21.09
C PRO A 199 -2.58 5.84 -19.68
N VAL A 200 -1.79 6.28 -18.69
CA VAL A 200 -2.16 6.29 -17.28
C VAL A 200 -2.24 7.74 -16.81
N VAL A 201 -3.29 8.04 -16.07
CA VAL A 201 -3.51 9.38 -15.52
C VAL A 201 -3.51 9.35 -14.00
N GLN A 202 -2.99 10.40 -13.39
CA GLN A 202 -3.12 10.61 -11.95
C GLN A 202 -4.56 11.04 -11.63
N LYS A 203 -5.21 10.31 -10.72
CA LYS A 203 -6.59 10.60 -10.33
C LYS A 203 -6.76 10.49 -8.83
N LYS A 204 -7.40 11.48 -8.22
CA LYS A 204 -7.79 11.41 -6.81
C LYS A 204 -8.99 10.49 -6.68
N MET A 205 -8.85 9.44 -5.88
CA MET A 205 -9.90 8.45 -5.65
C MET A 205 -10.01 8.08 -4.19
N ARG A 206 -11.24 7.81 -3.76
CA ARG A 206 -11.51 7.27 -2.43
C ARG A 206 -11.18 5.79 -2.41
N GLN A 207 -10.24 5.43 -1.55
CA GLN A 207 -9.68 4.08 -1.46
C GLN A 207 -9.63 3.61 0.00
N TRP A 208 -9.68 2.29 0.20
CA TRP A 208 -9.24 1.71 1.45
C TRP A 208 -7.71 1.83 1.57
N CYS A 209 -7.27 2.39 2.67
CA CYS A 209 -5.86 2.56 2.98
C CYS A 209 -5.50 1.80 4.26
N LEU A 210 -4.27 1.31 4.32
CA LEU A 210 -3.67 0.77 5.54
C LEU A 210 -2.58 1.72 6.02
N ARG A 211 -2.57 2.06 7.31
CA ARG A 211 -1.59 2.98 7.92
C ARG A 211 -0.26 2.27 8.17
N VAL A 212 0.35 1.77 7.08
CA VAL A 212 1.62 1.03 7.14
C VAL A 212 2.78 1.89 7.60
N SER A 213 2.77 3.19 7.29
CA SER A 213 3.79 4.15 7.71
C SER A 213 3.95 4.26 9.22
N ALA A 214 2.88 4.02 10.01
CA ALA A 214 2.95 3.98 11.47
C ALA A 214 3.87 2.87 12.00
N TYR A 215 4.14 1.83 11.20
CA TYR A 215 5.03 0.73 11.55
C TYR A 215 6.44 0.88 10.96
N ALA A 216 6.72 1.93 10.20
CA ALA A 216 7.96 2.07 9.44
C ALA A 216 9.21 2.01 10.35
N GLN A 217 9.24 2.77 11.45
CA GLN A 217 10.37 2.75 12.38
C GLN A 217 10.54 1.37 13.01
N ARG A 218 9.44 0.74 13.45
CA ARG A 218 9.49 -0.60 14.04
C ARG A 218 10.01 -1.66 13.06
N LEU A 219 9.69 -1.53 11.78
CA LEU A 219 10.23 -2.40 10.73
C LEU A 219 11.73 -2.21 10.55
N LEU A 220 12.22 -0.96 10.56
CA LEU A 220 13.66 -0.66 10.50
C LEU A 220 14.41 -1.25 11.69
N ASP A 221 13.92 -1.00 12.91
CA ASP A 221 14.53 -1.51 14.14
C ASP A 221 14.53 -3.06 14.15
N GLY A 222 13.48 -3.67 13.63
CA GLY A 222 13.33 -5.11 13.51
C GLY A 222 14.37 -5.78 12.62
N LEU A 223 14.99 -5.06 11.65
CA LEU A 223 16.04 -5.61 10.79
C LEU A 223 17.30 -6.01 11.59
N GLU A 224 17.53 -5.40 12.75
CA GLU A 224 18.67 -5.76 13.60
C GLU A 224 18.45 -7.07 14.36
N THR A 225 17.23 -7.57 14.42
CA THR A 225 16.86 -8.80 15.14
C THR A 225 16.83 -10.05 14.24
N VAL A 226 16.94 -9.89 12.92
CA VAL A 226 16.86 -10.99 11.95
C VAL A 226 18.24 -11.37 11.43
N ASP A 227 18.47 -12.67 11.24
CA ASP A 227 19.68 -13.22 10.64
C ASP A 227 19.56 -13.23 9.11
N TRP A 228 19.57 -12.05 8.53
CA TRP A 228 19.53 -11.85 7.07
C TRP A 228 20.87 -11.30 6.56
N THR A 229 21.13 -11.49 5.28
CA THR A 229 22.30 -10.89 4.63
C THR A 229 22.23 -9.37 4.64
N ASP A 230 23.39 -8.70 4.70
CA ASP A 230 23.46 -7.23 4.69
C ASP A 230 22.80 -6.63 3.45
N SER A 231 22.98 -7.25 2.28
CA SER A 231 22.33 -6.82 1.04
C SER A 231 20.81 -6.81 1.13
N LEU A 232 20.20 -7.84 1.77
CA LEU A 232 18.76 -7.90 1.94
C LEU A 232 18.28 -6.83 2.94
N LYS A 233 18.99 -6.65 4.06
CA LYS A 233 18.70 -5.60 5.03
C LYS A 233 18.77 -4.21 4.40
N GLU A 234 19.78 -3.96 3.57
CA GLU A 234 19.95 -2.68 2.89
C GLU A 234 18.81 -2.42 1.89
N THR A 235 18.40 -3.45 1.13
CA THR A 235 17.23 -3.36 0.25
C THR A 235 15.96 -2.96 1.03
N GLN A 236 15.74 -3.56 2.21
CA GLN A 236 14.60 -3.22 3.07
C GLN A 236 14.70 -1.79 3.63
N ARG A 237 15.88 -1.35 4.08
CA ARG A 237 16.10 0.03 4.55
C ARG A 237 15.80 1.04 3.46
N ASN A 238 16.31 0.80 2.26
CA ASN A 238 16.09 1.67 1.10
C ASN A 238 14.62 1.71 0.69
N TRP A 239 13.90 0.58 0.76
CA TRP A 239 12.47 0.53 0.50
C TRP A 239 11.65 1.35 1.50
N ILE A 240 11.94 1.25 2.80
CA ILE A 240 11.29 2.04 3.85
C ILE A 240 11.65 3.52 3.69
N GLY A 241 12.89 3.82 3.33
CA GLY A 241 13.33 5.14 2.89
C GLY A 241 13.24 6.20 3.98
N ARG A 242 13.64 5.91 5.24
CA ARG A 242 13.68 6.93 6.30
C ARG A 242 14.56 8.09 5.84
N SER A 243 14.00 9.28 5.86
CA SER A 243 14.68 10.53 5.52
C SER A 243 14.52 11.53 6.67
N GLU A 244 15.58 12.25 6.97
CA GLU A 244 15.59 13.34 7.94
C GLU A 244 15.93 14.65 7.23
N GLY A 245 15.19 15.70 7.54
CA GLY A 245 15.37 16.98 6.89
C GLY A 245 14.66 18.11 7.65
N THR A 246 14.52 19.23 6.98
CA THR A 246 13.95 20.45 7.51
C THR A 246 12.75 20.90 6.68
N GLU A 247 11.68 21.24 7.33
CA GLU A 247 10.57 21.97 6.72
C GLU A 247 10.89 23.45 6.68
N VAL A 248 10.74 24.06 5.52
CA VAL A 248 10.96 25.49 5.29
C VAL A 248 9.69 26.09 4.73
N ARG A 249 9.19 27.14 5.41
CA ARG A 249 8.02 27.90 4.95
C ARG A 249 8.46 29.06 4.08
N PHE A 250 7.83 29.18 2.93
CA PHE A 250 7.99 30.30 2.03
C PHE A 250 6.74 31.17 2.03
N LYS A 251 6.95 32.48 2.10
CA LYS A 251 5.89 33.48 1.91
C LYS A 251 5.90 33.96 0.48
N VAL A 252 4.73 34.01 -0.13
CA VAL A 252 4.58 34.58 -1.46
C VAL A 252 4.57 36.10 -1.34
N LYS A 253 5.41 36.76 -2.15
CA LYS A 253 5.50 38.21 -2.16
C LYS A 253 4.16 38.84 -2.59
N ASP A 254 3.73 39.84 -1.85
CA ASP A 254 2.51 40.61 -2.10
C ASP A 254 1.20 39.79 -2.04
N GLN A 255 1.20 38.61 -1.41
CA GLN A 255 0.04 37.78 -1.20
C GLN A 255 0.03 37.20 0.24
N ASP A 256 -1.14 36.96 0.78
CA ASP A 256 -1.30 36.26 2.07
C ASP A 256 -1.36 34.73 1.81
N LEU A 257 -0.29 34.25 1.19
CA LEU A 257 -0.12 32.83 0.84
C LEU A 257 1.26 32.35 1.35
N GLU A 258 1.24 31.24 2.04
CA GLU A 258 2.43 30.52 2.46
C GLU A 258 2.38 29.06 1.97
N PHE A 259 3.52 28.47 1.71
CA PHE A 259 3.64 27.05 1.46
C PHE A 259 4.92 26.50 2.07
N THR A 260 4.89 25.22 2.43
CA THR A 260 6.01 24.54 3.10
C THR A 260 6.67 23.58 2.11
N ILE A 261 7.99 23.58 2.09
CA ILE A 261 8.80 22.55 1.43
C ILE A 261 9.54 21.71 2.48
N PHE A 262 9.86 20.48 2.12
CA PHE A 262 10.78 19.64 2.86
C PHE A 262 12.11 19.52 2.11
N THR A 263 13.25 19.65 2.81
CA THR A 263 14.57 19.48 2.22
C THR A 263 15.52 18.73 3.17
N THR A 264 16.30 17.82 2.62
CA THR A 264 17.43 17.19 3.32
C THR A 264 18.70 18.02 3.28
N ARG A 265 18.70 19.12 2.52
CA ARG A 265 19.83 20.00 2.30
C ARG A 265 19.49 21.46 2.65
N ALA A 266 19.06 21.69 3.88
CA ALA A 266 18.76 23.04 4.39
C ALA A 266 19.97 24.00 4.29
N ASP A 267 21.18 23.46 4.33
CA ASP A 267 22.44 24.21 4.14
C ASP A 267 22.54 24.91 2.76
N THR A 268 21.84 24.41 1.74
CA THR A 268 21.85 25.00 0.38
C THR A 268 20.83 26.12 0.19
N MET A 269 19.95 26.35 1.16
CA MET A 269 18.86 27.32 1.04
C MET A 269 19.31 28.77 0.78
N PHE A 270 20.50 29.14 1.23
CA PHE A 270 21.09 30.47 0.99
C PHE A 270 21.42 30.74 -0.49
N GLY A 271 21.50 29.68 -1.32
CA GLY A 271 21.74 29.76 -2.75
C GLY A 271 20.49 29.72 -3.61
N VAL A 272 19.28 29.66 -3.03
CA VAL A 272 18.01 29.57 -3.79
C VAL A 272 17.75 30.85 -4.57
N THR A 273 17.54 30.71 -5.87
CA THR A 273 17.25 31.81 -6.79
C THR A 273 15.90 31.66 -7.51
N PHE A 274 15.35 30.45 -7.57
CA PHE A 274 14.05 30.14 -8.15
C PHE A 274 13.44 28.92 -7.45
N MET A 275 12.15 28.69 -7.70
CA MET A 275 11.40 27.54 -7.25
C MET A 275 10.61 26.94 -8.40
N VAL A 276 10.52 25.61 -8.43
CA VAL A 276 9.73 24.86 -9.41
C VAL A 276 8.60 24.17 -8.68
N LEU A 277 7.40 24.26 -9.23
CA LEU A 277 6.22 23.54 -8.77
C LEU A 277 5.84 22.47 -9.78
N ALA A 278 5.27 21.37 -9.30
CA ALA A 278 4.67 20.38 -10.19
C ALA A 278 3.47 20.99 -10.93
N PRO A 279 3.26 20.65 -12.22
CA PRO A 279 2.13 21.18 -12.99
C PRO A 279 0.77 20.94 -12.32
N GLU A 280 0.61 19.81 -11.62
CA GLU A 280 -0.61 19.39 -10.93
C GLU A 280 -0.80 20.09 -9.56
N SER A 281 0.15 20.92 -9.13
CA SER A 281 0.06 21.59 -7.83
C SER A 281 -1.10 22.57 -7.77
N GLU A 282 -1.88 22.49 -6.69
CA GLU A 282 -2.97 23.44 -6.40
C GLU A 282 -2.47 24.90 -6.27
N LEU A 283 -1.17 25.10 -6.08
CA LEU A 283 -0.54 26.42 -6.04
C LEU A 283 -0.37 27.05 -7.43
N VAL A 284 -0.31 26.25 -8.50
CA VAL A 284 -0.06 26.77 -9.85
C VAL A 284 -1.12 27.80 -10.27
N PRO A 285 -2.44 27.53 -10.20
CA PRO A 285 -3.44 28.52 -10.57
C PRO A 285 -3.44 29.76 -9.64
N LEU A 286 -3.04 29.59 -8.37
CA LEU A 286 -2.98 30.69 -7.40
C LEU A 286 -1.79 31.64 -7.63
N LEU A 287 -0.70 31.11 -8.16
CA LEU A 287 0.55 31.86 -8.40
C LEU A 287 0.71 32.35 -9.84
N THR A 288 -0.11 31.85 -10.75
CA THR A 288 -0.09 32.26 -12.17
C THR A 288 -0.59 33.68 -12.31
N THR A 289 0.26 34.57 -12.86
CA THR A 289 -0.13 35.95 -13.15
C THR A 289 -0.98 36.04 -14.41
N GLU A 290 -1.84 37.05 -14.52
CA GLU A 290 -2.67 37.26 -15.73
C GLU A 290 -1.81 37.37 -17.01
N ALA A 291 -0.60 37.94 -16.93
CA ALA A 291 0.31 38.06 -18.05
C ALA A 291 0.84 36.71 -18.58
N GLN A 292 0.91 35.69 -17.73
CA GLN A 292 1.48 34.38 -18.07
C GLN A 292 0.42 33.26 -18.15
N LYS A 293 -0.83 33.62 -17.88
CA LYS A 293 -1.91 32.64 -17.79
C LYS A 293 -2.07 31.80 -19.05
N ALA A 294 -2.07 32.42 -20.23
CA ALA A 294 -2.23 31.69 -21.48
C ALA A 294 -1.07 30.73 -21.79
N GLU A 295 0.17 31.09 -21.39
CA GLU A 295 1.35 30.23 -21.58
C GLU A 295 1.34 29.06 -20.60
N VAL A 296 0.96 29.30 -19.33
CA VAL A 296 0.84 28.26 -18.31
C VAL A 296 -0.28 27.28 -18.66
N GLU A 297 -1.46 27.78 -19.07
CA GLU A 297 -2.57 26.94 -19.50
C GLU A 297 -2.19 26.03 -20.68
N ALA A 298 -1.51 26.62 -21.69
CA ALA A 298 -1.04 25.85 -22.85
C ALA A 298 0.05 24.80 -22.50
N TYR A 299 0.75 24.96 -21.38
CA TYR A 299 1.72 23.99 -20.90
C TYR A 299 1.05 22.85 -20.09
N LEU A 300 -0.09 23.15 -19.43
CA LEU A 300 -0.83 22.18 -18.61
C LEU A 300 -1.73 21.26 -19.46
N ASP A 301 -2.16 21.68 -20.65
CA ASP A 301 -2.93 20.91 -21.62
C ASP A 301 -2.04 19.85 -22.37
#